data_52c7575c58ee128232cdafb5d103e1d0
#
_entry.id   52c7575c58ee128232cdafb5d103e1d0
#
_cell.length_a   1.000
_cell.length_b   1.000
_cell.length_c   1.000
_cell.angle_alpha   90.00
_cell.angle_beta   90.00
_cell.angle_gamma   90.00
#
_symmetry.space_group_name_H-M   'P 1'
#
loop_
_entity.id
_entity.type
_entity.pdbx_description
1 polymer ?
#
loop_
_entity_poly.entity_id
_entity_poly.type
_entity_poly.pdbx_seq_one_letter_code
_entity_poly.pdbx_strand_id
1 'polypeptide(L)'
;MESDYIIEDTDIRRLIAKAIEARDMAYARYSQFKVGAALLAGRENSSDATEVVGVETDSHDRNTNEYRVFTGCNIENSSYGATICAERTAVCNAVSSGYKDFKAIAIVGGLNSIGINGITYPCGICRQVLAEFSVDMYVIAARSEDDYDMRSLSEFLPASFDAGQME
;
A
#
# COMPACT_ATOMS: atom_id res chain seq x y z
N MET A 1 9.75 4.02 -18.78
CA MET A 1 9.61 2.58 -19.13
C MET A 1 8.32 2.14 -18.48
N GLU A 2 7.31 1.80 -19.29
CA GLU A 2 6.08 1.22 -18.79
C GLU A 2 6.41 -0.04 -18.01
N SER A 3 5.85 -0.17 -16.82
CA SER A 3 5.97 -1.39 -16.01
C SER A 3 5.18 -2.49 -16.72
N ASP A 4 5.88 -3.46 -17.34
CA ASP A 4 5.25 -4.66 -17.94
C ASP A 4 4.62 -5.61 -16.89
N TYR A 5 4.43 -5.12 -15.64
CA TYR A 5 3.82 -5.92 -14.59
C TYR A 5 2.30 -5.96 -14.79
N ILE A 6 1.79 -7.13 -15.11
CA ILE A 6 0.35 -7.40 -15.19
C ILE A 6 -0.05 -8.06 -13.87
N ILE A 7 -0.96 -7.41 -13.13
CA ILE A 7 -1.50 -7.99 -11.90
C ILE A 7 -2.57 -9.03 -12.25
N GLU A 8 -2.47 -10.20 -11.65
CA GLU A 8 -3.45 -11.28 -11.83
C GLU A 8 -4.65 -11.13 -10.88
N ASP A 9 -5.81 -11.66 -11.27
CA ASP A 9 -7.05 -11.61 -10.44
C ASP A 9 -6.85 -12.27 -9.06
N THR A 10 -6.03 -13.30 -8.99
CA THR A 10 -5.65 -13.96 -7.73
C THR A 10 -4.91 -13.02 -6.77
N ASP A 11 -4.02 -12.18 -7.29
CA ASP A 11 -3.30 -11.19 -6.48
C ASP A 11 -4.21 -10.05 -6.06
N ILE A 12 -5.13 -9.59 -6.93
CA ILE A 12 -6.12 -8.57 -6.60
C ILE A 12 -6.97 -9.04 -5.41
N ARG A 13 -7.56 -10.24 -5.48
CA ARG A 13 -8.37 -10.82 -4.40
C ARG A 13 -7.57 -11.00 -3.13
N ARG A 14 -6.35 -11.51 -3.22
CA ARG A 14 -5.43 -11.66 -2.08
C ARG A 14 -5.12 -10.33 -1.40
N LEU A 15 -4.85 -9.29 -2.19
CA LEU A 15 -4.58 -7.95 -1.66
C LEU A 15 -5.82 -7.37 -0.95
N ILE A 16 -7.00 -7.49 -1.54
CA ILE A 16 -8.25 -7.01 -0.93
C ILE A 16 -8.51 -7.76 0.39
N ALA A 17 -8.39 -9.09 0.41
CA ALA A 17 -8.57 -9.88 1.63
C ALA A 17 -7.58 -9.44 2.73
N LYS A 18 -6.30 -9.21 2.40
CA LYS A 18 -5.30 -8.72 3.34
C LYS A 18 -5.55 -7.29 3.83
N ALA A 19 -6.10 -6.43 2.98
CA ALA A 19 -6.51 -5.09 3.39
C ALA A 19 -7.71 -5.14 4.35
N ILE A 20 -8.67 -6.05 4.14
CA ILE A 20 -9.81 -6.28 5.05
C ILE A 20 -9.30 -6.74 6.43
N GLU A 21 -8.40 -7.73 6.48
CA GLU A 21 -7.78 -8.18 7.73
C GLU A 21 -7.06 -7.04 8.46
N ALA A 22 -6.26 -6.24 7.73
CA ALA A 22 -5.52 -5.11 8.29
C ALA A 22 -6.46 -4.02 8.86
N ARG A 23 -7.62 -3.78 8.21
CA ARG A 23 -8.61 -2.81 8.66
C ARG A 23 -9.10 -3.12 10.08
N ASP A 24 -9.25 -4.38 10.44
CA ASP A 24 -9.75 -4.76 11.77
C ASP A 24 -8.78 -4.34 12.89
N MET A 25 -7.50 -4.21 12.59
CA MET A 25 -6.45 -3.75 13.52
C MET A 25 -6.38 -2.23 13.66
N ALA A 26 -7.18 -1.45 12.90
CA ALA A 26 -7.13 0.00 12.89
C ALA A 26 -7.42 0.64 14.25
N TYR A 27 -6.59 1.61 14.62
CA TYR A 27 -6.78 2.46 15.80
C TYR A 27 -7.47 3.77 15.40
N ALA A 28 -8.80 3.72 15.29
CA ALA A 28 -9.65 4.80 14.79
C ALA A 28 -10.66 5.26 15.86
N ARG A 29 -10.15 5.66 17.05
CA ARG A 29 -11.00 6.00 18.20
C ARG A 29 -11.74 7.34 18.08
N TYR A 30 -11.28 8.23 17.22
CA TYR A 30 -11.86 9.56 17.07
C TYR A 30 -12.91 9.59 15.96
N SER A 31 -12.52 9.18 14.75
CA SER A 31 -13.41 9.17 13.58
C SER A 31 -14.35 7.95 13.54
N GLN A 32 -13.98 6.86 14.20
CA GLN A 32 -14.59 5.54 14.07
C GLN A 32 -14.51 4.99 12.62
N PHE A 33 -13.72 5.63 11.74
CA PHE A 33 -13.53 5.21 10.36
C PHE A 33 -12.23 4.39 10.24
N LYS A 34 -12.39 3.09 10.11
CA LYS A 34 -11.29 2.15 9.99
C LYS A 34 -10.89 1.95 8.54
N VAL A 35 -9.59 2.01 8.28
CA VAL A 35 -9.00 1.76 6.96
C VAL A 35 -7.90 0.70 7.08
N GLY A 36 -7.88 -0.22 6.13
CA GLY A 36 -6.80 -1.17 5.93
C GLY A 36 -6.22 -1.04 4.53
N ALA A 37 -4.93 -1.30 4.41
CA ALA A 37 -4.23 -1.33 3.14
C ALA A 37 -3.33 -2.57 3.04
N ALA A 38 -3.15 -3.08 1.83
CA ALA A 38 -2.21 -4.15 1.50
C ALA A 38 -1.43 -3.78 0.24
N LEU A 39 -0.12 -3.65 0.39
CA LEU A 39 0.84 -3.21 -0.65
C LEU A 39 1.63 -4.41 -1.16
N LEU A 40 1.61 -4.64 -2.47
CA LEU A 40 2.46 -5.60 -3.17
C LEU A 40 3.75 -4.91 -3.60
N ALA A 41 4.87 -5.36 -3.05
CA ALA A 41 6.17 -4.76 -3.32
C ALA A 41 7.25 -5.82 -3.57
N GLY A 42 8.14 -5.53 -4.51
CA GLY A 42 9.36 -6.26 -4.81
C GLY A 42 10.59 -5.60 -4.19
N ARG A 43 11.71 -6.31 -4.21
CA ARG A 43 13.02 -5.72 -3.94
C ARG A 43 13.52 -5.04 -5.21
N GLU A 44 14.12 -3.87 -5.09
CA GLU A 44 14.88 -3.29 -6.19
C GLU A 44 16.03 -4.24 -6.55
N ASN A 45 16.19 -4.52 -7.84
CA ASN A 45 17.34 -5.24 -8.38
C ASN A 45 18.57 -4.31 -8.34
N SER A 46 19.08 -4.02 -7.16
CA SER A 46 20.34 -3.32 -7.00
C SER A 46 21.47 -4.31 -6.78
N SER A 47 22.57 -4.13 -7.52
CA SER A 47 23.88 -4.74 -7.26
C SER A 47 24.44 -4.36 -5.87
N ASP A 48 23.79 -3.49 -5.13
CA ASP A 48 24.09 -3.04 -3.77
C ASP A 48 23.10 -3.64 -2.75
N ALA A 49 23.10 -4.97 -2.65
CA ALA A 49 22.46 -5.65 -1.51
C ALA A 49 23.30 -5.40 -0.25
N THR A 50 23.11 -4.25 0.38
CA THR A 50 23.52 -4.08 1.78
C THR A 50 22.70 -5.07 2.63
N GLU A 51 23.38 -6.00 3.28
CA GLU A 51 22.77 -6.92 4.25
C GLU A 51 21.96 -6.09 5.28
N VAL A 52 20.65 -6.28 5.27
CA VAL A 52 19.78 -5.71 6.31
C VAL A 52 20.03 -6.53 7.58
N VAL A 53 20.82 -5.96 8.49
CA VAL A 53 21.10 -6.56 9.80
C VAL A 53 19.81 -6.55 10.62
N GLY A 54 19.30 -7.71 11.00
CA GLY A 54 18.33 -7.86 12.09
C GLY A 54 16.91 -8.29 11.76
N VAL A 55 16.63 -8.77 10.54
CA VAL A 55 15.35 -9.47 10.27
C VAL A 55 15.65 -10.95 10.10
N GLU A 56 15.15 -11.79 11.01
CA GLU A 56 15.16 -13.24 10.82
C GLU A 56 14.30 -13.55 9.58
N THR A 57 14.96 -13.77 8.45
CA THR A 57 14.32 -14.28 7.24
C THR A 57 14.25 -15.78 7.38
N ASP A 58 13.06 -16.37 7.33
CA ASP A 58 12.90 -17.79 7.06
C ASP A 58 13.74 -18.15 5.83
N SER A 59 14.73 -19.00 6.06
CA SER A 59 15.81 -19.34 5.16
C SER A 59 15.34 -20.36 4.09
N HIS A 60 14.48 -19.94 3.16
CA HIS A 60 14.17 -20.75 1.95
C HIS A 60 13.67 -19.87 0.81
N ASP A 61 14.45 -18.91 0.33
CA ASP A 61 14.51 -18.58 -1.09
C ASP A 61 15.45 -17.37 -1.36
N ARG A 62 16.67 -17.64 -1.76
CA ARG A 62 17.63 -16.61 -2.20
C ARG A 62 17.59 -16.41 -3.71
N ASN A 63 16.53 -16.84 -4.38
CA ASN A 63 16.47 -16.71 -5.83
C ASN A 63 15.07 -16.31 -6.27
N THR A 64 15.01 -15.21 -7.01
CA THR A 64 13.90 -14.65 -7.77
C THR A 64 13.31 -13.36 -7.19
N ASN A 65 12.80 -12.52 -8.07
CA ASN A 65 11.97 -11.32 -7.88
C ASN A 65 10.70 -11.64 -7.06
N GLU A 66 10.87 -11.94 -5.77
CA GLU A 66 9.75 -12.30 -4.92
C GLU A 66 9.03 -11.05 -4.45
N TYR A 67 7.82 -10.84 -4.97
CA TYR A 67 6.90 -9.83 -4.46
C TYR A 67 6.29 -10.29 -3.14
N ARG A 68 6.26 -9.38 -2.15
CA ARG A 68 5.62 -9.61 -0.85
C ARG A 68 4.50 -8.62 -0.60
N VAL A 69 3.54 -9.05 0.22
CA VAL A 69 2.43 -8.21 0.66
C VAL A 69 2.74 -7.62 2.03
N PHE A 70 2.70 -6.29 2.11
CA PHE A 70 2.86 -5.51 3.34
C PHE A 70 1.55 -4.85 3.71
N THR A 71 1.06 -5.10 4.92
CA THR A 71 -0.21 -4.55 5.37
C THR A 71 -0.02 -3.35 6.27
N GLY A 72 -1.04 -2.50 6.33
CA GLY A 72 -1.12 -1.36 7.23
C GLY A 72 -2.56 -1.01 7.57
N CYS A 73 -2.76 -0.36 8.69
CA CYS A 73 -4.04 0.22 9.09
C CYS A 73 -3.86 1.68 9.50
N ASN A 74 -4.95 2.45 9.54
CA ASN A 74 -4.86 3.81 10.05
C ASN A 74 -4.69 3.82 11.57
N ILE A 75 -3.85 4.76 12.03
CA ILE A 75 -3.52 4.96 13.44
C ILE A 75 -3.78 6.43 13.76
N GLU A 76 -4.88 6.69 14.46
CA GLU A 76 -5.26 8.04 14.85
C GLU A 76 -4.50 8.51 16.08
N ASN A 77 -4.39 9.81 16.21
CA ASN A 77 -3.74 10.48 17.32
C ASN A 77 -4.59 11.68 17.77
N SER A 78 -4.56 12.00 19.05
CA SER A 78 -5.20 13.23 19.59
C SER A 78 -4.63 14.51 18.96
N SER A 79 -3.36 14.49 18.58
CA SER A 79 -2.79 15.45 17.64
C SER A 79 -3.09 14.98 16.22
N TYR A 80 -4.12 15.52 15.58
CA TYR A 80 -4.62 15.03 14.29
C TYR A 80 -3.55 15.01 13.19
N GLY A 81 -2.62 15.96 13.21
CA GLY A 81 -1.49 16.00 12.27
C GLY A 81 -0.53 14.81 12.39
N ALA A 82 -0.51 14.12 13.54
CA ALA A 82 0.31 12.94 13.78
C ALA A 82 -0.41 11.63 13.33
N THR A 83 -1.67 11.70 12.89
CA THR A 83 -2.42 10.55 12.36
C THR A 83 -1.73 10.01 11.10
N ILE A 84 -1.59 8.69 11.03
CA ILE A 84 -1.03 8.01 9.88
C ILE A 84 -2.11 7.18 9.17
N CYS A 85 -2.19 7.31 7.84
CA CYS A 85 -3.12 6.53 7.03
C CYS A 85 -2.62 5.09 6.84
N ALA A 86 -3.54 4.17 6.56
CA ALA A 86 -3.25 2.76 6.34
C ALA A 86 -2.20 2.54 5.24
N GLU A 87 -2.30 3.27 4.14
CA GLU A 87 -1.39 3.21 3.00
C GLU A 87 0.05 3.56 3.42
N ARG A 88 0.22 4.66 4.19
CA ARG A 88 1.54 5.07 4.67
C ARG A 88 2.12 4.08 5.68
N THR A 89 1.28 3.45 6.50
CA THR A 89 1.71 2.37 7.40
C THR A 89 2.22 1.17 6.60
N ALA A 90 1.51 0.75 5.53
CA ALA A 90 1.95 -0.32 4.64
C ALA A 90 3.27 0.03 3.93
N VAL A 91 3.42 1.28 3.44
CA VAL A 91 4.67 1.79 2.84
C VAL A 91 5.82 1.73 3.84
N CYS A 92 5.63 2.21 5.07
CA CYS A 92 6.68 2.14 6.11
C CYS A 92 7.11 0.70 6.38
N ASN A 93 6.16 -0.25 6.43
CA ASN A 93 6.47 -1.67 6.62
C ASN A 93 7.27 -2.24 5.45
N ALA A 94 6.90 -1.94 4.20
CA ALA A 94 7.61 -2.39 3.01
C ALA A 94 9.04 -1.83 2.96
N VAL A 95 9.19 -0.51 3.08
CA VAL A 95 10.49 0.18 2.99
C VAL A 95 11.43 -0.25 4.11
N SER A 96 10.95 -0.36 5.35
CA SER A 96 11.77 -0.83 6.48
C SER A 96 12.20 -2.30 6.34
N SER A 97 11.49 -3.08 5.52
CA SER A 97 11.84 -4.46 5.17
C SER A 97 12.71 -4.57 3.91
N GLY A 98 13.11 -3.45 3.29
CA GLY A 98 13.96 -3.41 2.10
C GLY A 98 13.21 -3.61 0.76
N TYR A 99 11.89 -3.39 0.73
CA TYR A 99 11.05 -3.53 -0.46
C TYR A 99 10.58 -2.15 -0.93
N LYS A 100 10.93 -1.77 -2.16
CA LYS A 100 10.67 -0.43 -2.71
C LYS A 100 10.08 -0.45 -4.12
N ASP A 101 10.09 -1.59 -4.81
CA ASP A 101 9.50 -1.76 -6.13
C ASP A 101 7.99 -2.03 -5.99
N PHE A 102 7.18 -0.98 -5.93
CA PHE A 102 5.74 -1.07 -5.68
C PHE A 102 4.95 -1.39 -6.95
N LYS A 103 4.08 -2.40 -6.89
CA LYS A 103 3.29 -2.87 -8.02
C LYS A 103 1.80 -2.59 -7.87
N ALA A 104 1.24 -2.79 -6.69
CA ALA A 104 -0.18 -2.57 -6.43
C ALA A 104 -0.44 -2.32 -4.94
N ILE A 105 -1.49 -1.56 -4.65
CA ILE A 105 -2.01 -1.39 -3.29
C ILE A 105 -3.52 -1.54 -3.28
N ALA A 106 -4.06 -2.41 -2.41
CA ALA A 106 -5.48 -2.50 -2.13
C ALA A 106 -5.82 -1.69 -0.88
N ILE A 107 -6.96 -0.99 -0.90
CA ILE A 107 -7.43 -0.13 0.18
C ILE A 107 -8.89 -0.43 0.44
N VAL A 108 -9.25 -0.64 1.70
CA VAL A 108 -10.63 -0.82 2.16
C VAL A 108 -10.89 0.07 3.36
N GLY A 109 -12.07 0.67 3.44
CA GLY A 109 -12.42 1.55 4.56
C GLY A 109 -13.91 1.54 4.87
N GLY A 110 -14.25 1.98 6.09
CA GLY A 110 -15.64 2.14 6.51
C GLY A 110 -15.77 2.37 8.01
N LEU A 111 -16.93 2.89 8.41
CA LEU A 111 -17.25 3.12 9.81
C LEU A 111 -17.27 1.81 10.59
N ASN A 112 -16.77 1.85 11.82
CA ASN A 112 -16.73 0.68 12.70
C ASN A 112 -18.14 0.09 12.97
N SER A 113 -19.17 0.94 13.02
CA SER A 113 -20.56 0.53 13.28
C SER A 113 -21.28 -0.08 12.08
N ILE A 114 -20.83 0.19 10.85
CA ILE A 114 -21.52 -0.22 9.60
C ILE A 114 -20.66 -1.23 8.82
N GLY A 115 -19.34 -1.23 9.05
CA GLY A 115 -18.41 -2.02 8.26
C GLY A 115 -18.02 -1.34 6.94
N ILE A 116 -17.60 -2.14 5.96
CA ILE A 116 -17.21 -1.66 4.62
C ILE A 116 -18.48 -1.51 3.80
N ASN A 117 -18.91 -0.28 3.58
CA ASN A 117 -20.18 0.03 2.88
C ASN A 117 -20.00 0.91 1.64
N GLY A 118 -18.76 1.26 1.30
CA GLY A 118 -18.41 2.07 0.13
C GLY A 118 -16.95 1.90 -0.27
N ILE A 119 -16.63 2.44 -1.43
CA ILE A 119 -15.25 2.48 -1.92
C ILE A 119 -14.50 3.61 -1.20
N THR A 120 -13.30 3.32 -0.68
CA THR A 120 -12.42 4.27 -0.03
C THR A 120 -11.17 4.49 -0.87
N TYR A 121 -10.99 5.72 -1.35
CA TYR A 121 -9.83 6.11 -2.14
C TYR A 121 -8.68 6.65 -1.26
N PRO A 122 -7.42 6.54 -1.72
CA PRO A 122 -6.28 7.11 -1.01
C PRO A 122 -6.40 8.64 -0.95
N CYS A 123 -6.10 9.23 0.19
CA CYS A 123 -6.07 10.68 0.37
C CYS A 123 -4.88 11.31 -0.41
N GLY A 124 -4.90 12.64 -0.59
CA GLY A 124 -3.86 13.34 -1.37
C GLY A 124 -2.44 13.11 -0.87
N ILE A 125 -2.24 13.07 0.46
CA ILE A 125 -0.91 12.78 1.05
C ILE A 125 -0.45 11.36 0.69
N CYS A 126 -1.36 10.37 0.77
CA CYS A 126 -1.03 8.99 0.43
C CYS A 126 -0.68 8.82 -1.05
N ARG A 127 -1.42 9.50 -1.95
CA ARG A 127 -1.10 9.49 -3.39
C ARG A 127 0.30 10.02 -3.65
N GLN A 128 0.68 11.13 -3.04
CA GLN A 128 2.02 11.72 -3.19
C GLN A 128 3.10 10.80 -2.62
N VAL A 129 2.88 10.17 -1.46
CA VAL A 129 3.83 9.21 -0.88
C VAL A 129 4.01 7.98 -1.77
N LEU A 130 2.94 7.46 -2.36
CA LEU A 130 3.00 6.32 -3.28
C LEU A 130 3.71 6.69 -4.60
N ALA A 131 3.49 7.91 -5.11
CA ALA A 131 4.11 8.41 -6.36
C ALA A 131 5.64 8.48 -6.30
N GLU A 132 6.24 8.61 -5.11
CA GLU A 132 7.69 8.57 -4.91
C GLU A 132 8.29 7.22 -5.36
N PHE A 133 7.52 6.14 -5.27
CA PHE A 133 7.98 4.78 -5.59
C PHE A 133 7.55 4.31 -6.98
N SER A 134 6.32 4.62 -7.41
CA SER A 134 5.82 4.27 -8.74
C SER A 134 4.52 5.01 -9.05
N VAL A 135 4.50 5.75 -10.16
CA VAL A 135 3.27 6.39 -10.66
C VAL A 135 2.40 5.42 -11.49
N ASP A 136 2.98 4.31 -11.94
CA ASP A 136 2.31 3.30 -12.78
C ASP A 136 1.75 2.13 -11.97
N MET A 137 1.95 2.13 -10.64
CA MET A 137 1.39 1.10 -9.76
C MET A 137 -0.14 1.11 -9.79
N TYR A 138 -0.75 -0.06 -9.58
CA TYR A 138 -2.19 -0.18 -9.47
C TYR A 138 -2.70 0.24 -8.09
N VAL A 139 -3.74 1.05 -8.06
CA VAL A 139 -4.51 1.38 -6.85
C VAL A 139 -5.87 0.69 -6.95
N ILE A 140 -6.14 -0.21 -6.00
CA ILE A 140 -7.35 -1.03 -5.91
C ILE A 140 -8.16 -0.51 -4.73
N ALA A 141 -9.14 0.34 -4.98
CA ALA A 141 -10.06 0.83 -3.97
C ALA A 141 -11.26 -0.12 -3.90
N ALA A 142 -11.41 -0.85 -2.80
CA ALA A 142 -12.34 -1.98 -2.75
C ALA A 142 -13.41 -1.85 -1.66
N ARG A 143 -14.59 -2.40 -1.93
CA ARG A 143 -15.64 -2.70 -0.97
C ARG A 143 -15.69 -4.20 -0.63
N SER A 144 -15.38 -5.05 -1.60
CA SER A 144 -15.22 -6.49 -1.45
C SER A 144 -14.27 -7.03 -2.52
N GLU A 145 -13.98 -8.34 -2.48
CA GLU A 145 -13.16 -9.01 -3.50
C GLU A 145 -13.76 -8.98 -4.91
N ASP A 146 -15.07 -8.79 -5.01
CA ASP A 146 -15.82 -8.74 -6.28
C ASP A 146 -16.32 -7.33 -6.63
N ASP A 147 -16.05 -6.32 -5.78
CA ASP A 147 -16.53 -4.95 -5.97
C ASP A 147 -15.42 -3.97 -5.61
N TYR A 148 -14.71 -3.53 -6.63
CA TYR A 148 -13.57 -2.62 -6.54
C TYR A 148 -13.43 -1.75 -7.78
N ASP A 149 -12.77 -0.60 -7.61
CA ASP A 149 -12.28 0.28 -8.67
C ASP A 149 -10.76 0.18 -8.72
N MET A 150 -10.20 -0.20 -9.87
CA MET A 150 -8.76 -0.35 -10.06
C MET A 150 -8.28 0.56 -11.17
N ARG A 151 -7.27 1.39 -10.88
CA ARG A 151 -6.64 2.32 -11.83
C ARG A 151 -5.16 2.46 -11.50
N SER A 152 -4.39 3.02 -12.44
CA SER A 152 -3.02 3.45 -12.15
C SER A 152 -3.01 4.62 -11.16
N LEU A 153 -1.93 4.77 -10.41
CA LEU A 153 -1.78 5.92 -9.50
C LEU A 153 -1.74 7.25 -10.26
N SER A 154 -1.19 7.27 -11.47
CA SER A 154 -1.15 8.46 -12.34
C SER A 154 -2.54 9.00 -12.69
N GLU A 155 -3.57 8.15 -12.75
CA GLU A 155 -4.95 8.60 -12.93
C GLU A 155 -5.53 9.28 -11.68
N PHE A 156 -5.03 8.92 -10.49
CA PHE A 156 -5.43 9.53 -9.22
C PHE A 156 -4.63 10.78 -8.86
N LEU A 157 -3.42 10.94 -9.41
CA LEU A 157 -2.52 12.07 -9.14
C LEU A 157 -1.85 12.52 -10.45
N PRO A 158 -2.60 13.13 -11.39
CA PRO A 158 -2.01 13.70 -12.59
C PRO A 158 -1.07 14.85 -12.20
N ALA A 159 0.08 14.95 -12.90
CA ALA A 159 1.11 15.97 -12.65
C ALA A 159 1.59 15.98 -11.17
N SER A 160 1.94 14.80 -10.65
CA SER A 160 2.54 14.67 -9.31
C SER A 160 3.84 15.45 -9.21
N PHE A 161 4.16 15.96 -8.01
CA PHE A 161 5.48 16.53 -7.74
C PHE A 161 6.50 15.39 -7.64
N ASP A 162 7.63 15.51 -8.34
CA ASP A 162 8.71 14.52 -8.37
C ASP A 162 10.09 15.17 -8.26
N ALA A 163 11.13 14.34 -8.12
CA ALA A 163 12.51 14.78 -7.97
C ALA A 163 13.04 15.55 -9.19
N GLY A 164 12.55 15.27 -10.41
CA GLY A 164 12.94 15.97 -11.62
C GLY A 164 12.56 17.45 -11.62
N GLN A 165 11.63 17.87 -10.76
CA GLN A 165 11.25 19.29 -10.61
C GLN A 165 12.13 20.04 -9.59
N MET A 166 13.08 19.35 -8.94
CA MET A 166 14.02 19.93 -7.97
C MET A 166 15.41 20.17 -8.56
N GLU A 167 15.66 19.75 -9.81
CA GLU A 167 16.88 19.98 -10.60
C GLU A 167 16.74 21.25 -11.45
#